data_24a331ce3f525475bead8a38f3778d7d
#
_entry.id   24a331ce3f525475bead8a38f3778d7d
#
_cell.length_a   1.000
_cell.length_b   1.000
_cell.length_c   1.000
_cell.angle_alpha   90.00
_cell.angle_beta   90.00
_cell.angle_gamma   90.00
#
_symmetry.space_group_name_H-M   'P 1'
#
loop_
_entity.id
_entity.type
_entity.pdbx_description
1 polymer ?
#
loop_
_entity_poly.entity_id
_entity_poly.type
_entity_poly.pdbx_seq_one_letter_code
_entity_poly.pdbx_strand_id
1 'polypeptide(L)'
;MMPSKKISTQVIGIIWLNPFHRKDYPTEWQILWAMGLVKPNIDDDMLRKKPAFYSNVQYVSLIADGSNGKTSKLNYHLGYQYELIGLLHDNYYADPNYFYNVNGVNRKKYWRELAGIRVEYALPSKDFDAEAAGKKTQQILQNTFAMGNPSRPTLWTRPEPPDVRVTAGGPNAGFTSLQAAIDYLEAHPDRTAWAMSWDAPSRPLDHQINENLVVLVLAGPNYKTGRKALAWIARPETTKLSDIGDGGATPRIVQAWKATLDKASDNAAIKPNQVGYVIHDANNSHPDSSRRLGPLAQTLTMEAPDLDLLAQSFNTPALLGEMGAGSALTNVALAIGYANHFGKHVVVAGTTDPEQPTAVVVSPPAVVRPIDPDKPWFRARSMADAYLPWWGLRDDAPRYIQGYSK
;
A
#
# COMPACT_ATOMS: atom_id res chain seq x y z
N MET A 1 25.63 -25.67 2.63
CA MET A 1 24.64 -24.63 2.99
C MET A 1 23.55 -24.67 1.93
N MET A 2 22.35 -25.10 2.24
CA MET A 2 21.24 -24.96 1.31
C MET A 2 20.96 -23.47 1.16
N PRO A 3 20.75 -22.95 -0.07
CA PRO A 3 20.34 -21.57 -0.22
C PRO A 3 19.03 -21.38 0.55
N SER A 4 18.99 -20.40 1.44
CA SER A 4 17.78 -20.00 2.13
C SER A 4 16.72 -19.76 1.07
N LYS A 5 15.60 -20.46 1.15
CA LYS A 5 14.49 -20.31 0.22
C LYS A 5 13.98 -18.87 0.42
N LYS A 6 14.32 -17.97 -0.49
CA LYS A 6 13.91 -16.57 -0.41
C LYS A 6 12.40 -16.53 -0.46
N ILE A 7 11.79 -16.02 0.60
CA ILE A 7 10.35 -16.02 0.76
C ILE A 7 9.82 -14.69 0.24
N SER A 8 9.05 -14.73 -0.83
CA SER A 8 8.24 -13.59 -1.28
C SER A 8 6.87 -13.66 -0.62
N THR A 9 6.41 -12.53 -0.13
CA THR A 9 5.11 -12.40 0.53
C THR A 9 4.03 -12.07 -0.50
N GLN A 10 2.89 -12.76 -0.44
CA GLN A 10 1.75 -12.47 -1.31
C GLN A 10 1.05 -11.19 -0.86
N VAL A 11 0.70 -10.34 -1.82
CA VAL A 11 -0.28 -9.28 -1.62
C VAL A 11 -1.63 -9.81 -2.06
N ILE A 12 -2.59 -9.87 -1.14
CA ILE A 12 -3.93 -10.42 -1.40
C ILE A 12 -5.04 -9.37 -1.31
N GLY A 13 -4.70 -8.16 -0.92
CA GLY A 13 -5.62 -7.02 -0.89
C GLY A 13 -4.91 -5.71 -0.66
N ILE A 14 -5.50 -4.63 -1.18
CA ILE A 14 -5.03 -3.25 -1.01
C ILE A 14 -6.22 -2.35 -0.75
N ILE A 15 -6.05 -1.42 0.20
CA ILE A 15 -6.90 -0.24 0.35
C ILE A 15 -5.99 0.99 0.31
N TRP A 16 -6.34 1.97 -0.49
CA TRP A 16 -5.69 3.26 -0.55
C TRP A 16 -6.70 4.38 -0.39
N LEU A 17 -6.63 5.09 0.72
CA LEU A 17 -7.40 6.29 1.00
C LEU A 17 -6.50 7.52 0.81
N ASN A 18 -6.88 8.40 -0.09
CA ASN A 18 -6.12 9.59 -0.48
C ASN A 18 -7.09 10.68 -0.93
N PRO A 19 -6.64 11.91 -1.18
CA PRO A 19 -7.51 12.99 -1.63
C PRO A 19 -8.16 12.78 -2.99
N PHE A 20 -7.62 11.91 -3.84
CA PHE A 20 -8.33 11.43 -5.05
C PHE A 20 -9.42 10.43 -4.71
N HIS A 21 -9.40 9.92 -3.48
CA HIS A 21 -10.38 8.95 -3.06
C HIS A 21 -11.77 9.54 -3.18
N ARG A 22 -12.53 8.90 -4.03
CA ARG A 22 -13.96 8.96 -3.99
C ARG A 22 -14.39 7.60 -3.48
N LYS A 23 -15.14 7.58 -2.40
CA LYS A 23 -15.76 6.34 -1.85
C LYS A 23 -16.39 5.46 -2.92
N ASP A 24 -16.58 6.06 -4.07
CA ASP A 24 -17.27 5.54 -5.21
C ASP A 24 -16.37 4.70 -6.14
N TYR A 25 -15.04 4.88 -6.11
CA TYR A 25 -14.15 4.18 -7.03
C TYR A 25 -13.29 3.14 -6.32
N PRO A 26 -13.01 1.99 -6.96
CA PRO A 26 -12.19 0.95 -6.37
C PRO A 26 -10.71 1.37 -6.28
N THR A 27 -10.00 0.84 -5.31
CA THR A 27 -8.57 1.10 -5.11
C THR A 27 -7.74 0.80 -6.35
N GLU A 28 -8.05 -0.27 -7.08
CA GLU A 28 -7.39 -0.62 -8.33
C GLU A 28 -7.43 0.54 -9.34
N TRP A 29 -8.61 1.09 -9.57
CA TRP A 29 -8.78 2.22 -10.48
C TRP A 29 -8.02 3.46 -10.01
N GLN A 30 -8.05 3.77 -8.72
CA GLN A 30 -7.36 4.93 -8.17
C GLN A 30 -5.85 4.85 -8.36
N ILE A 31 -5.26 3.67 -8.16
CA ILE A 31 -3.84 3.40 -8.39
C ILE A 31 -3.49 3.64 -9.85
N LEU A 32 -4.24 3.05 -10.77
CA LEU A 32 -4.00 3.17 -12.20
C LEU A 32 -4.20 4.61 -12.69
N TRP A 33 -5.21 5.28 -12.18
CA TRP A 33 -5.48 6.67 -12.55
C TRP A 33 -4.41 7.63 -12.01
N ALA A 34 -3.96 7.46 -10.79
CA ALA A 34 -2.86 8.25 -10.23
C ALA A 34 -1.58 8.14 -11.07
N MET A 35 -1.36 6.98 -11.70
CA MET A 35 -0.24 6.74 -12.60
C MET A 35 -0.51 7.17 -14.05
N GLY A 36 -1.69 7.71 -14.37
CA GLY A 36 -2.07 8.09 -15.73
C GLY A 36 -2.32 6.91 -16.69
N LEU A 37 -2.53 5.72 -16.16
CA LEU A 37 -2.65 4.48 -16.92
C LEU A 37 -4.07 4.17 -17.38
N VAL A 38 -5.07 4.80 -16.78
CA VAL A 38 -6.48 4.72 -17.17
C VAL A 38 -7.10 6.09 -17.25
N LYS A 39 -8.15 6.21 -18.07
CA LYS A 39 -8.89 7.47 -18.22
C LYS A 39 -10.09 7.50 -17.27
N PRO A 40 -10.58 8.69 -16.91
CA PRO A 40 -11.87 8.82 -16.25
C PRO A 40 -12.99 8.19 -17.12
N ASN A 41 -13.99 7.63 -16.47
CA ASN A 41 -15.18 7.15 -17.19
C ASN A 41 -15.98 8.35 -17.72
N ILE A 42 -15.92 8.58 -19.03
CA ILE A 42 -16.60 9.71 -19.69
C ILE A 42 -18.13 9.62 -19.63
N ASP A 43 -18.68 8.44 -19.38
CA ASP A 43 -20.12 8.21 -19.26
C ASP A 43 -20.63 8.51 -17.84
N ASP A 44 -19.77 8.78 -16.90
CA ASP A 44 -20.16 9.17 -15.55
C ASP A 44 -20.66 10.62 -15.52
N ASP A 45 -21.93 10.80 -15.16
CA ASP A 45 -22.56 12.11 -15.09
C ASP A 45 -21.84 13.09 -14.14
N MET A 46 -21.23 12.60 -13.08
CA MET A 46 -20.47 13.46 -12.15
C MET A 46 -19.19 13.93 -12.79
N LEU A 47 -18.51 13.08 -13.56
CA LEU A 47 -17.32 13.43 -14.34
C LEU A 47 -17.65 14.51 -15.37
N ARG A 48 -18.77 14.35 -16.10
CA ARG A 48 -19.23 15.34 -17.09
C ARG A 48 -19.59 16.69 -16.45
N LYS A 49 -20.25 16.66 -15.29
CA LYS A 49 -20.69 17.89 -14.59
C LYS A 49 -19.55 18.62 -13.89
N LYS A 50 -18.50 17.92 -13.48
CA LYS A 50 -17.35 18.47 -12.73
C LYS A 50 -16.03 17.85 -13.18
N PRO A 51 -15.60 18.06 -14.42
CA PRO A 51 -14.41 17.40 -14.95
C PRO A 51 -13.11 17.75 -14.19
N ALA A 52 -12.99 18.97 -13.67
CA ALA A 52 -11.86 19.39 -12.83
C ALA A 52 -11.74 18.57 -11.54
N PHE A 53 -12.82 18.00 -11.08
CA PHE A 53 -12.88 17.18 -9.86
C PHE A 53 -12.25 15.81 -10.04
N TYR A 54 -12.10 15.37 -11.26
CA TYR A 54 -11.60 14.05 -11.65
C TYR A 54 -10.40 14.15 -12.59
N SER A 55 -9.85 15.35 -12.75
CA SER A 55 -8.57 15.49 -13.41
C SER A 55 -7.48 14.91 -12.50
N ASN A 56 -6.46 14.32 -13.08
CA ASN A 56 -5.25 13.91 -12.35
C ASN A 56 -4.47 15.10 -11.77
N VAL A 57 -4.92 16.32 -12.04
CA VAL A 57 -4.47 17.54 -11.42
C VAL A 57 -5.42 17.86 -10.27
N GLN A 58 -5.14 17.26 -9.15
CA GLN A 58 -5.32 17.79 -7.81
C GLN A 58 -6.67 18.37 -7.44
N TYR A 59 -7.49 17.55 -6.90
CA TYR A 59 -8.55 18.02 -6.06
C TYR A 59 -8.32 17.56 -4.62
N VAL A 60 -8.13 18.49 -3.72
CA VAL A 60 -8.06 18.20 -2.29
C VAL A 60 -9.48 17.92 -1.80
N SER A 61 -9.77 16.68 -1.46
CA SER A 61 -10.96 16.36 -0.70
C SER A 61 -10.54 15.87 0.67
N LEU A 62 -11.04 16.50 1.69
CA LEU A 62 -10.86 16.04 3.05
C LEU A 62 -11.62 14.72 3.23
N ILE A 63 -10.91 13.65 3.51
CA ILE A 63 -11.50 12.35 3.86
C ILE A 63 -12.02 12.41 5.29
N ALA A 64 -11.26 13.03 6.17
CA ALA A 64 -11.64 13.28 7.55
C ALA A 64 -12.11 14.72 7.74
N ASP A 65 -13.10 14.91 8.60
CA ASP A 65 -13.58 16.24 8.96
C ASP A 65 -12.53 16.97 9.82
N GLY A 66 -11.73 17.74 9.17
CA GLY A 66 -10.68 18.57 9.76
C GLY A 66 -10.75 20.01 9.25
N SER A 67 -11.84 20.34 8.56
CA SER A 67 -12.05 21.54 7.76
C SER A 67 -11.75 22.87 8.45
N ASN A 68 -11.78 22.92 9.77
CA ASN A 68 -11.64 24.19 10.50
C ASN A 68 -10.24 24.44 11.08
N GLY A 69 -9.24 23.62 10.76
CA GLY A 69 -7.89 23.73 11.36
C GLY A 69 -7.84 23.54 12.88
N LYS A 70 -9.00 23.35 13.52
CA LYS A 70 -9.15 23.19 14.97
C LYS A 70 -9.07 21.75 15.45
N THR A 71 -9.29 20.79 14.55
CA THR A 71 -9.24 19.37 14.87
C THR A 71 -7.78 18.93 15.11
N SER A 72 -7.50 18.24 16.20
CA SER A 72 -6.16 17.72 16.46
C SER A 72 -5.75 16.74 15.36
N LYS A 73 -4.44 16.58 15.10
CA LYS A 73 -3.93 15.61 14.10
C LYS A 73 -4.38 14.19 14.42
N LEU A 74 -4.52 13.84 15.70
CA LEU A 74 -5.04 12.55 16.14
C LEU A 74 -6.51 12.35 15.75
N ASN A 75 -7.36 13.35 15.95
CA ASN A 75 -8.77 13.26 15.55
C ASN A 75 -8.91 13.21 14.03
N TYR A 76 -8.04 13.92 13.30
CA TYR A 76 -7.99 13.84 11.85
C TYR A 76 -7.63 12.41 11.39
N HIS A 77 -6.63 11.79 12.01
CA HIS A 77 -6.28 10.39 11.79
C HIS A 77 -7.47 9.45 12.08
N LEU A 78 -8.23 9.69 13.15
CA LEU A 78 -9.41 8.90 13.45
C LEU A 78 -10.47 8.94 12.35
N GLY A 79 -10.63 10.07 11.67
CA GLY A 79 -11.51 10.16 10.50
C GLY A 79 -11.11 9.18 9.39
N TYR A 80 -9.81 9.07 9.12
CA TYR A 80 -9.29 8.04 8.20
C TYR A 80 -9.54 6.62 8.68
N GLN A 81 -9.40 6.37 9.99
CA GLN A 81 -9.68 5.06 10.57
C GLN A 81 -11.16 4.67 10.43
N TYR A 82 -12.07 5.60 10.68
CA TYR A 82 -13.50 5.33 10.49
C TYR A 82 -13.86 5.08 9.04
N GLU A 83 -13.25 5.82 8.10
CA GLU A 83 -13.46 5.57 6.68
C GLU A 83 -12.93 4.18 6.27
N LEU A 84 -11.70 3.82 6.69
CA LEU A 84 -11.12 2.51 6.47
C LEU A 84 -12.02 1.40 7.02
N ILE A 85 -12.47 1.54 8.27
CA ILE A 85 -13.30 0.54 8.93
C ILE A 85 -14.65 0.41 8.24
N GLY A 86 -15.24 1.52 7.78
CA GLY A 86 -16.45 1.49 6.97
C GLY A 86 -16.28 0.67 5.69
N LEU A 87 -15.19 0.90 4.96
CA LEU A 87 -14.87 0.14 3.76
C LEU A 87 -14.63 -1.35 4.04
N LEU A 88 -13.89 -1.66 5.09
CA LEU A 88 -13.67 -3.06 5.51
C LEU A 88 -14.97 -3.73 5.97
N HIS A 89 -15.77 -3.02 6.75
CA HIS A 89 -17.06 -3.52 7.20
C HIS A 89 -17.96 -3.84 6.02
N ASP A 90 -18.10 -2.94 5.07
CA ASP A 90 -18.91 -3.14 3.88
C ASP A 90 -18.42 -4.33 3.04
N ASN A 91 -17.12 -4.54 2.96
CA ASN A 91 -16.52 -5.63 2.21
C ASN A 91 -16.62 -7.01 2.88
N TYR A 92 -16.52 -7.04 4.21
CA TYR A 92 -16.53 -8.29 4.96
C TYR A 92 -17.88 -8.59 5.60
N TYR A 93 -18.72 -7.55 5.82
CA TYR A 93 -19.96 -7.65 6.56
C TYR A 93 -21.21 -7.19 5.82
N ALA A 94 -21.09 -6.50 4.69
CA ALA A 94 -22.26 -6.09 3.91
C ALA A 94 -23.05 -7.29 3.36
N ASP A 95 -22.42 -8.45 3.23
CA ASP A 95 -23.12 -9.69 2.97
C ASP A 95 -23.69 -10.24 4.29
N PRO A 96 -25.02 -10.40 4.40
CA PRO A 96 -25.68 -11.02 5.56
C PRO A 96 -25.10 -12.39 5.91
N ASN A 97 -24.54 -13.09 4.94
CA ASN A 97 -23.90 -14.38 5.11
C ASN A 97 -22.57 -14.30 5.85
N TYR A 98 -21.92 -13.15 5.89
CA TYR A 98 -20.71 -12.95 6.68
C TYR A 98 -21.03 -12.57 8.13
N PHE A 99 -22.00 -11.69 8.35
CA PHE A 99 -22.19 -11.05 9.64
C PHE A 99 -23.35 -11.60 10.46
N TYR A 100 -24.52 -11.76 9.85
CA TYR A 100 -25.73 -12.07 10.61
C TYR A 100 -25.98 -13.56 10.80
N ASN A 101 -25.28 -14.41 10.12
CA ASN A 101 -25.44 -15.82 10.31
C ASN A 101 -24.52 -16.32 11.43
N VAL A 102 -24.88 -16.00 12.67
CA VAL A 102 -24.20 -16.53 13.87
C VAL A 102 -24.21 -18.07 13.87
N ASN A 103 -25.17 -18.66 13.18
CA ASN A 103 -25.23 -20.10 12.91
C ASN A 103 -24.31 -20.51 11.75
N GLY A 104 -23.71 -19.55 11.05
CA GLY A 104 -22.79 -19.78 9.92
C GLY A 104 -21.39 -20.19 10.32
N VAL A 105 -21.26 -21.07 11.30
CA VAL A 105 -19.98 -21.68 11.70
C VAL A 105 -19.21 -22.24 10.50
N ASN A 106 -19.92 -22.65 9.46
CA ASN A 106 -19.34 -23.14 8.21
C ASN A 106 -18.63 -22.06 7.36
N ARG A 107 -18.75 -20.77 7.69
CA ARG A 107 -18.18 -19.66 6.93
C ARG A 107 -16.97 -19.00 7.59
N LYS A 108 -16.48 -19.50 8.69
CA LYS A 108 -15.23 -19.03 9.33
C LYS A 108 -14.05 -18.93 8.36
N LYS A 109 -14.06 -19.71 7.29
CA LYS A 109 -13.01 -19.66 6.25
C LYS A 109 -12.88 -18.28 5.57
N TYR A 110 -13.95 -17.50 5.50
CA TYR A 110 -13.95 -16.18 4.89
C TYR A 110 -13.33 -15.11 5.78
N TRP A 111 -13.25 -15.35 7.08
CA TRP A 111 -12.70 -14.41 8.07
C TRP A 111 -11.28 -14.76 8.50
N ARG A 112 -10.69 -15.79 7.89
CA ARG A 112 -9.32 -16.21 8.22
C ARG A 112 -8.31 -15.10 8.10
N GLU A 113 -8.50 -14.21 7.12
CA GLU A 113 -7.59 -13.11 6.84
C GLU A 113 -7.57 -12.06 7.95
N LEU A 114 -8.64 -11.96 8.74
CA LEU A 114 -8.75 -10.97 9.81
C LEU A 114 -8.53 -11.56 11.21
N ALA A 115 -8.60 -12.87 11.35
CA ALA A 115 -8.55 -13.53 12.65
C ALA A 115 -7.16 -13.37 13.30
N GLY A 116 -7.11 -12.75 14.49
CA GLY A 116 -5.86 -12.49 15.21
C GLY A 116 -4.87 -11.67 14.40
N ILE A 117 -5.36 -10.67 13.70
CA ILE A 117 -4.58 -9.94 12.71
C ILE A 117 -3.41 -9.19 13.33
N ARG A 118 -2.24 -9.34 12.71
CA ARG A 118 -1.06 -8.51 12.97
C ARG A 118 -1.11 -7.29 12.08
N VAL A 119 -1.01 -6.10 12.66
CA VAL A 119 -0.92 -4.82 11.93
C VAL A 119 0.39 -4.15 12.27
N GLU A 120 1.27 -4.02 11.31
CA GLU A 120 2.49 -3.23 11.38
C GLU A 120 2.21 -1.85 10.78
N TYR A 121 2.17 -0.83 11.63
CA TYR A 121 1.62 0.47 11.28
C TYR A 121 2.67 1.58 11.32
N ALA A 122 3.01 2.14 10.16
CA ALA A 122 3.87 3.31 10.02
C ALA A 122 3.06 4.59 10.24
N LEU A 123 3.51 5.40 11.19
CA LEU A 123 2.89 6.66 11.59
C LEU A 123 3.92 7.78 11.70
N PRO A 124 3.53 9.06 11.52
CA PRO A 124 4.45 10.16 11.69
C PRO A 124 4.98 10.25 13.12
N SER A 125 6.26 10.58 13.28
CA SER A 125 6.89 10.81 14.58
C SER A 125 6.82 12.26 15.04
N LYS A 126 6.56 13.20 14.11
CA LYS A 126 6.55 14.63 14.40
C LYS A 126 5.12 15.13 14.64
N ASP A 127 4.93 15.85 15.74
CA ASP A 127 3.66 16.49 16.11
C ASP A 127 2.46 15.53 16.15
N PHE A 128 2.72 14.26 16.52
CA PHE A 128 1.73 13.19 16.51
C PHE A 128 2.04 12.10 17.55
N ASP A 129 1.05 11.74 18.34
CA ASP A 129 1.17 10.62 19.29
C ASP A 129 0.85 9.30 18.58
N ALA A 130 1.88 8.69 18.01
CA ALA A 130 1.77 7.46 17.23
C ALA A 130 1.33 6.26 18.09
N GLU A 131 1.74 6.20 19.36
CA GLU A 131 1.31 5.13 20.27
C GLU A 131 -0.18 5.22 20.61
N ALA A 132 -0.67 6.41 20.94
CA ALA A 132 -2.10 6.62 21.19
C ALA A 132 -2.92 6.29 19.94
N ALA A 133 -2.44 6.66 18.75
CA ALA A 133 -3.08 6.33 17.48
C ALA A 133 -3.13 4.82 17.24
N GLY A 134 -2.04 4.10 17.49
CA GLY A 134 -1.99 2.64 17.37
C GLY A 134 -2.94 1.93 18.32
N LYS A 135 -2.95 2.32 19.60
CA LYS A 135 -3.89 1.79 20.60
C LYS A 135 -5.35 2.05 20.19
N LYS A 136 -5.64 3.23 19.66
CA LYS A 136 -6.98 3.58 19.20
C LYS A 136 -7.40 2.75 17.98
N THR A 137 -6.50 2.55 17.03
CA THR A 137 -6.71 1.67 15.87
C THR A 137 -7.01 0.24 16.32
N GLN A 138 -6.24 -0.30 17.27
CA GLN A 138 -6.50 -1.63 17.83
C GLN A 138 -7.89 -1.73 18.47
N GLN A 139 -8.30 -0.73 19.26
CA GLN A 139 -9.62 -0.69 19.87
C GLN A 139 -10.75 -0.66 18.83
N ILE A 140 -10.59 0.16 17.78
CA ILE A 140 -11.58 0.27 16.71
C ILE A 140 -11.72 -1.07 15.99
N LEU A 141 -10.62 -1.70 15.59
CA LEU A 141 -10.62 -3.01 14.94
C LEU A 141 -11.27 -4.08 15.85
N GLN A 142 -10.88 -4.13 17.12
CA GLN A 142 -11.42 -5.08 18.07
C GLN A 142 -12.93 -4.93 18.26
N ASN A 143 -13.39 -3.69 18.41
CA ASN A 143 -14.80 -3.41 18.68
C ASN A 143 -15.67 -3.64 17.44
N THR A 144 -15.25 -3.11 16.28
CA THR A 144 -16.03 -3.20 15.04
C THR A 144 -16.19 -4.64 14.57
N PHE A 145 -15.11 -5.41 14.60
CA PHE A 145 -15.12 -6.78 14.11
C PHE A 145 -15.32 -7.83 15.24
N ALA A 146 -15.50 -7.40 16.47
CA ALA A 146 -15.62 -8.27 17.65
C ALA A 146 -14.46 -9.30 17.77
N MET A 147 -13.28 -8.99 17.22
CA MET A 147 -12.12 -9.87 17.28
C MET A 147 -11.63 -10.04 18.72
N GLY A 148 -11.39 -11.28 19.11
CA GLY A 148 -10.99 -11.60 20.48
C GLY A 148 -12.05 -11.29 21.55
N ASN A 149 -13.30 -11.04 21.18
CA ASN A 149 -14.37 -10.76 22.13
C ASN A 149 -14.78 -12.05 22.86
N PRO A 150 -14.61 -12.13 24.20
CA PRO A 150 -14.95 -13.31 24.98
C PRO A 150 -16.42 -13.71 24.87
N SER A 151 -17.32 -12.75 24.63
CA SER A 151 -18.75 -12.99 24.48
C SER A 151 -19.11 -13.66 23.14
N ARG A 152 -18.15 -13.74 22.20
CA ARG A 152 -18.33 -14.30 20.86
C ARG A 152 -17.15 -15.18 20.45
N PRO A 153 -16.78 -16.20 21.23
CA PRO A 153 -15.52 -16.94 21.06
C PRO A 153 -15.49 -17.77 19.77
N THR A 154 -16.64 -18.05 19.17
CA THR A 154 -16.76 -18.87 17.96
C THR A 154 -16.89 -18.04 16.67
N LEU A 155 -16.97 -16.73 16.77
CA LEU A 155 -17.15 -15.85 15.62
C LEU A 155 -15.95 -15.89 14.67
N TRP A 156 -14.76 -15.99 15.23
CA TRP A 156 -13.49 -15.97 14.50
C TRP A 156 -12.80 -17.33 14.49
N THR A 157 -11.95 -17.56 13.49
CA THR A 157 -11.15 -18.78 13.40
C THR A 157 -10.09 -18.88 14.50
N ARG A 158 -9.72 -17.75 15.09
CA ARG A 158 -8.74 -17.62 16.18
C ARG A 158 -9.28 -16.67 17.24
N PRO A 159 -8.98 -16.92 18.51
CA PRO A 159 -9.46 -16.09 19.63
C PRO A 159 -8.58 -14.85 19.88
N GLU A 160 -7.41 -14.76 19.26
CA GLU A 160 -6.48 -13.69 19.53
C GLU A 160 -7.06 -12.33 19.07
N PRO A 161 -6.94 -11.27 19.89
CA PRO A 161 -7.30 -9.93 19.49
C PRO A 161 -6.36 -9.42 18.39
N PRO A 162 -6.73 -8.34 17.71
CA PRO A 162 -5.79 -7.65 16.81
C PRO A 162 -4.53 -7.22 17.56
N ASP A 163 -3.38 -7.38 16.95
CA ASP A 163 -2.09 -6.95 17.48
C ASP A 163 -1.56 -5.81 16.59
N VAL A 164 -1.74 -4.57 17.02
CA VAL A 164 -1.30 -3.37 16.29
C VAL A 164 0.02 -2.89 16.88
N ARG A 165 1.06 -2.90 16.05
CA ARG A 165 2.40 -2.39 16.38
C ARG A 165 2.72 -1.18 15.54
N VAL A 166 3.32 -0.19 16.17
CA VAL A 166 3.58 1.10 15.56
C VAL A 166 5.07 1.29 15.28
N THR A 167 5.37 1.78 14.09
CA THR A 167 6.66 2.34 13.70
C THR A 167 6.48 3.83 13.50
N ALA A 168 6.93 4.64 14.46
CA ALA A 168 6.91 6.09 14.32
C ALA A 168 8.14 6.56 13.53
N GLY A 169 7.92 7.35 12.47
CA GLY A 169 9.03 7.81 11.63
C GLY A 169 8.64 8.77 10.52
N GLY A 170 9.55 8.95 9.58
CA GLY A 170 9.39 9.73 8.36
C GLY A 170 9.09 8.83 7.14
N PRO A 171 9.50 9.26 5.93
CA PRO A 171 9.17 8.59 4.66
C PRO A 171 9.53 7.10 4.58
N ASN A 172 10.60 6.68 5.25
CA ASN A 172 11.03 5.28 5.26
C ASN A 172 10.32 4.40 6.32
N ALA A 173 9.49 4.97 7.20
CA ALA A 173 8.79 4.22 8.24
C ALA A 173 7.92 3.08 7.66
N GLY A 174 7.33 3.29 6.48
CA GLY A 174 6.55 2.26 5.79
C GLY A 174 7.38 1.05 5.34
N PHE A 175 8.66 1.22 4.98
CA PHE A 175 9.54 0.08 4.68
C PHE A 175 9.85 -0.73 5.94
N THR A 176 10.03 -0.05 7.08
CA THR A 176 10.22 -0.72 8.38
C THR A 176 8.99 -1.54 8.78
N SER A 177 7.79 -0.95 8.64
CA SER A 177 6.54 -1.68 8.89
C SER A 177 6.36 -2.85 7.93
N LEU A 178 6.66 -2.68 6.65
CA LEU A 178 6.60 -3.77 5.67
C LEU A 178 7.59 -4.89 6.03
N GLN A 179 8.81 -4.53 6.41
CA GLN A 179 9.81 -5.50 6.87
C GLN A 179 9.31 -6.29 8.07
N ALA A 180 8.76 -5.62 9.08
CA ALA A 180 8.24 -6.26 10.28
C ALA A 180 7.05 -7.19 9.98
N ALA A 181 6.19 -6.81 9.03
CA ALA A 181 5.09 -7.66 8.57
C ALA A 181 5.60 -8.92 7.85
N ILE A 182 6.64 -8.79 7.03
CA ILE A 182 7.29 -9.92 6.34
C ILE A 182 7.96 -10.84 7.37
N ASP A 183 8.70 -10.30 8.33
CA ASP A 183 9.34 -11.07 9.41
C ASP A 183 8.32 -11.87 10.22
N TYR A 184 7.17 -11.25 10.51
CA TYR A 184 6.07 -11.93 11.16
C TYR A 184 5.54 -13.11 10.32
N LEU A 185 5.36 -12.92 9.01
CA LEU A 185 4.84 -13.95 8.11
C LEU A 185 5.85 -15.07 7.85
N GLU A 186 7.15 -14.78 7.89
CA GLU A 186 8.19 -15.82 7.85
C GLU A 186 8.12 -16.73 9.09
N ALA A 187 7.91 -16.13 10.26
CA ALA A 187 7.73 -16.88 11.51
C ALA A 187 6.36 -17.58 11.59
N HIS A 188 5.36 -17.09 10.84
CA HIS A 188 3.98 -17.57 10.84
C HIS A 188 3.43 -17.72 9.42
N PRO A 189 3.95 -18.67 8.60
CA PRO A 189 3.65 -18.77 7.17
C PRO A 189 2.20 -19.13 6.84
N ASP A 190 1.44 -19.56 7.84
CA ASP A 190 0.01 -19.88 7.77
C ASP A 190 -0.89 -18.68 8.15
N ARG A 191 -0.33 -17.49 8.35
CA ARG A 191 -1.06 -16.30 8.80
C ARG A 191 -1.08 -15.20 7.74
N THR A 192 -1.87 -14.17 8.03
CA THR A 192 -1.89 -12.90 7.33
C THR A 192 -1.42 -11.79 8.25
N ALA A 193 -0.98 -10.69 7.65
CA ALA A 193 -0.62 -9.46 8.33
C ALA A 193 -1.02 -8.26 7.49
N TRP A 194 -1.22 -7.11 8.13
CA TRP A 194 -1.32 -5.84 7.44
C TRP A 194 -0.02 -5.06 7.58
N ALA A 195 0.51 -4.58 6.47
CA ALA A 195 1.41 -3.44 6.47
C ALA A 195 0.57 -2.20 6.19
N MET A 196 0.59 -1.25 7.11
CA MET A 196 -0.27 -0.08 7.08
C MET A 196 0.54 1.19 7.28
N SER A 197 0.16 2.28 6.63
CA SER A 197 0.73 3.60 6.86
C SER A 197 -0.32 4.69 6.78
N TRP A 198 -0.08 5.76 7.51
CA TRP A 198 -0.86 7.00 7.42
C TRP A 198 0.02 8.20 7.71
N ASP A 199 -0.18 9.25 6.94
CA ASP A 199 0.27 10.60 7.28
C ASP A 199 -0.58 11.66 6.58
N ALA A 200 -0.55 12.87 7.11
CA ALA A 200 -1.12 14.09 6.56
C ALA A 200 -0.17 15.26 6.86
N PRO A 201 0.99 15.34 6.18
CA PRO A 201 2.04 16.29 6.53
C PRO A 201 1.62 17.75 6.43
N SER A 202 0.74 18.06 5.49
CA SER A 202 0.29 19.43 5.21
C SER A 202 -1.01 19.81 5.88
N ARG A 203 -1.54 18.96 6.76
CA ARG A 203 -2.79 19.29 7.44
C ARG A 203 -2.67 20.63 8.21
N PRO A 204 -3.70 21.47 8.17
CA PRO A 204 -5.01 21.37 7.52
C PRO A 204 -5.08 22.15 6.19
N LEU A 205 -4.07 22.15 5.39
CA LEU A 205 -4.01 22.95 4.16
C LEU A 205 -4.70 22.24 3.00
N ASP A 206 -5.60 22.95 2.34
CA ASP A 206 -6.53 22.42 1.35
C ASP A 206 -5.98 22.39 -0.07
N HIS A 207 -4.71 22.66 -0.26
CA HIS A 207 -4.11 22.75 -1.60
C HIS A 207 -3.04 21.69 -1.89
N GLN A 208 -2.85 20.74 -0.98
CA GLN A 208 -1.93 19.63 -1.17
C GLN A 208 -2.62 18.29 -0.94
N ILE A 209 -2.29 17.31 -1.77
CA ILE A 209 -2.90 15.98 -1.77
C ILE A 209 -1.99 14.92 -1.16
N ASN A 210 -1.15 15.33 -0.25
CA ASN A 210 -0.16 14.45 0.38
C ASN A 210 -0.67 13.68 1.61
N GLU A 211 -1.93 13.82 1.97
CA GLU A 211 -2.55 12.98 3.00
C GLU A 211 -2.95 11.62 2.43
N ASN A 212 -2.65 10.56 3.11
CA ASN A 212 -3.08 9.23 2.70
C ASN A 212 -3.04 8.18 3.80
N LEU A 213 -3.76 7.09 3.57
CA LEU A 213 -3.71 5.86 4.34
C LEU A 213 -3.62 4.68 3.37
N VAL A 214 -2.67 3.80 3.58
CA VAL A 214 -2.52 2.56 2.81
C VAL A 214 -2.64 1.37 3.74
N VAL A 215 -3.34 0.34 3.30
CA VAL A 215 -3.35 -0.99 3.91
C VAL A 215 -3.00 -2.01 2.84
N LEU A 216 -1.92 -2.74 3.04
CA LEU A 216 -1.56 -3.93 2.27
C LEU A 216 -1.94 -5.15 3.10
N VAL A 217 -2.83 -5.97 2.58
CA VAL A 217 -3.14 -7.27 3.18
C VAL A 217 -2.17 -8.29 2.63
N LEU A 218 -1.29 -8.77 3.49
CA LEU A 218 -0.20 -9.68 3.16
C LEU A 218 -0.51 -11.09 3.66
N ALA A 219 -0.05 -12.09 2.93
CA ALA A 219 -0.14 -13.49 3.31
C ALA A 219 1.19 -14.21 3.06
N GLY A 220 1.55 -15.12 3.92
CA GLY A 220 2.71 -15.98 3.73
C GLY A 220 2.56 -16.85 2.46
N PRO A 221 3.65 -17.35 1.90
CA PRO A 221 3.64 -18.08 0.63
C PRO A 221 2.84 -19.39 0.67
N ASN A 222 2.61 -19.92 1.85
CA ASN A 222 1.85 -21.16 2.06
C ASN A 222 0.41 -20.92 2.53
N TYR A 223 0.01 -19.67 2.71
CA TYR A 223 -1.34 -19.34 3.18
C TYR A 223 -2.37 -19.55 2.08
N LYS A 224 -3.39 -20.35 2.37
CA LYS A 224 -4.51 -20.62 1.45
C LYS A 224 -5.57 -19.53 1.62
N THR A 225 -5.48 -18.49 0.81
CA THR A 225 -6.34 -17.31 0.93
C THR A 225 -7.70 -17.45 0.25
N GLY A 226 -7.80 -18.29 -0.76
CA GLY A 226 -8.90 -18.23 -1.73
C GLY A 226 -8.86 -16.99 -2.62
N ARG A 227 -7.79 -16.19 -2.54
CA ARG A 227 -7.52 -15.03 -3.39
C ARG A 227 -6.30 -15.29 -4.26
N LYS A 228 -6.31 -14.72 -5.47
CA LYS A 228 -5.09 -14.66 -6.28
C LYS A 228 -4.17 -13.59 -5.75
N ALA A 229 -2.89 -13.86 -5.73
CA ALA A 229 -1.91 -12.83 -5.41
C ALA A 229 -2.02 -11.68 -6.43
N LEU A 230 -2.08 -10.45 -5.94
CA LEU A 230 -2.02 -9.25 -6.78
C LEU A 230 -0.58 -8.99 -7.24
N ALA A 231 0.36 -9.26 -6.38
CA ALA A 231 1.79 -9.21 -6.62
C ALA A 231 2.51 -9.99 -5.52
N TRP A 232 3.82 -10.13 -5.66
CA TRP A 232 4.72 -10.65 -4.65
C TRP A 232 5.65 -9.53 -4.20
N ILE A 233 5.88 -9.41 -2.91
CA ILE A 233 6.79 -8.42 -2.34
C ILE A 233 7.97 -9.15 -1.72
N ALA A 234 9.16 -8.76 -2.10
CA ALA A 234 10.39 -9.19 -1.46
C ALA A 234 10.66 -8.39 -0.18
N ARG A 235 11.63 -8.83 0.61
CA ARG A 235 12.09 -8.12 1.79
C ARG A 235 12.71 -6.78 1.39
N PRO A 236 12.31 -5.63 2.01
CA PRO A 236 13.00 -4.36 1.83
C PRO A 236 14.46 -4.44 2.28
N GLU A 237 15.32 -3.70 1.62
CA GLU A 237 16.73 -3.58 1.96
C GLU A 237 17.13 -2.13 2.13
N THR A 238 17.96 -1.90 3.13
CA THR A 238 18.54 -0.58 3.43
C THR A 238 20.03 -0.74 3.61
N THR A 239 20.81 0.11 2.95
CA THR A 239 22.26 0.17 3.17
C THR A 239 22.59 1.52 3.80
N LYS A 240 23.22 1.48 4.97
CA LYS A 240 23.69 2.71 5.62
C LYS A 240 24.96 3.19 4.93
N LEU A 241 25.05 4.49 4.69
CA LEU A 241 26.24 5.08 4.07
C LEU A 241 27.49 4.87 4.94
N SER A 242 27.32 4.78 6.25
CA SER A 242 28.38 4.43 7.21
C SER A 242 29.00 3.05 6.98
N ASP A 243 28.23 2.13 6.39
CA ASP A 243 28.69 0.74 6.15
C ASP A 243 29.50 0.61 4.86
N ILE A 244 29.57 1.70 4.07
CA ILE A 244 30.33 1.78 2.83
C ILE A 244 31.72 2.35 3.13
N GLY A 245 32.77 1.58 2.83
CA GLY A 245 34.14 1.99 3.02
C GLY A 245 34.55 3.20 2.15
N ASP A 246 35.50 3.97 2.65
CA ASP A 246 36.13 5.05 1.89
C ASP A 246 37.16 4.47 0.90
N GLY A 247 37.17 4.93 -0.35
CA GLY A 247 38.28 4.62 -1.24
C GLY A 247 37.97 4.07 -2.61
N GLY A 248 36.81 4.37 -3.19
CA GLY A 248 36.49 4.04 -4.58
C GLY A 248 36.42 5.26 -5.50
N ALA A 249 36.58 5.07 -6.81
CA ALA A 249 36.32 6.12 -7.80
C ALA A 249 34.84 6.49 -7.89
N THR A 250 33.96 5.61 -7.43
CA THR A 250 32.50 5.80 -7.40
C THR A 250 32.09 6.45 -6.08
N PRO A 251 31.22 7.48 -6.08
CA PRO A 251 30.72 8.09 -4.86
C PRO A 251 30.08 7.07 -3.91
N ARG A 252 30.32 7.21 -2.60
CA ARG A 252 29.81 6.28 -1.56
C ARG A 252 28.31 6.06 -1.62
N ILE A 253 27.54 7.11 -1.90
CA ILE A 253 26.09 7.01 -2.02
C ILE A 253 25.66 6.15 -3.22
N VAL A 254 26.40 6.19 -4.33
CA VAL A 254 26.15 5.32 -5.49
C VAL A 254 26.49 3.87 -5.17
N GLN A 255 27.58 3.64 -4.42
CA GLN A 255 27.94 2.31 -3.93
C GLN A 255 26.86 1.78 -2.94
N ALA A 256 26.34 2.63 -2.07
CA ALA A 256 25.24 2.27 -1.16
C ALA A 256 23.98 1.90 -1.93
N TRP A 257 23.59 2.69 -2.95
CA TRP A 257 22.47 2.36 -3.83
C TRP A 257 22.67 1.04 -4.56
N LYS A 258 23.89 0.81 -5.08
CA LYS A 258 24.21 -0.48 -5.72
C LYS A 258 24.02 -1.65 -4.75
N ALA A 259 24.60 -1.58 -3.56
CA ALA A 259 24.45 -2.62 -2.56
C ALA A 259 22.99 -2.84 -2.14
N THR A 260 22.20 -1.77 -2.03
CA THR A 260 20.77 -1.84 -1.73
C THR A 260 19.99 -2.51 -2.85
N LEU A 261 20.24 -2.12 -4.10
CA LEU A 261 19.55 -2.66 -5.27
C LEU A 261 19.90 -4.13 -5.51
N ASP A 262 21.17 -4.49 -5.36
CA ASP A 262 21.63 -5.88 -5.48
C ASP A 262 20.92 -6.78 -4.46
N LYS A 263 20.92 -6.38 -3.17
CA LYS A 263 20.26 -7.15 -2.11
C LYS A 263 18.74 -7.23 -2.28
N ALA A 264 18.09 -6.11 -2.63
CA ALA A 264 16.65 -6.09 -2.86
C ALA A 264 16.25 -6.99 -4.05
N SER A 265 17.05 -6.96 -5.14
CA SER A 265 16.86 -7.83 -6.30
C SER A 265 17.09 -9.29 -5.95
N ASP A 266 18.14 -9.55 -5.17
CA ASP A 266 18.45 -10.87 -4.65
C ASP A 266 17.30 -11.44 -3.79
N ASN A 267 16.66 -10.63 -2.94
CA ASN A 267 15.51 -11.06 -2.15
C ASN A 267 14.30 -11.41 -3.03
N ALA A 268 14.16 -10.77 -4.17
CA ALA A 268 13.15 -11.08 -5.17
C ALA A 268 13.53 -12.23 -6.11
N ALA A 269 14.72 -12.82 -5.96
CA ALA A 269 15.30 -13.82 -6.84
C ALA A 269 15.39 -13.37 -8.32
N ILE A 270 15.69 -12.10 -8.56
CA ILE A 270 15.93 -11.49 -9.88
C ILE A 270 17.32 -10.85 -9.91
N LYS A 271 17.75 -10.47 -11.12
CA LYS A 271 18.91 -9.58 -11.30
C LYS A 271 18.44 -8.14 -11.45
N PRO A 272 19.26 -7.12 -11.08
CA PRO A 272 18.86 -5.72 -11.24
C PRO A 272 18.44 -5.34 -12.68
N ASN A 273 19.05 -5.93 -13.71
CA ASN A 273 18.69 -5.69 -15.11
C ASN A 273 17.34 -6.29 -15.54
N GLN A 274 16.66 -7.04 -14.69
CA GLN A 274 15.30 -7.54 -14.92
C GLN A 274 14.22 -6.57 -14.40
N VAL A 275 14.65 -5.48 -13.74
CA VAL A 275 13.75 -4.41 -13.31
C VAL A 275 13.20 -3.70 -14.56
N GLY A 276 11.90 -3.59 -14.67
CA GLY A 276 11.23 -2.98 -15.81
C GLY A 276 10.53 -1.66 -15.49
N TYR A 277 10.50 -1.24 -14.23
CA TYR A 277 9.93 0.03 -13.79
C TYR A 277 10.45 0.45 -12.41
N VAL A 278 10.48 1.75 -12.15
CA VAL A 278 10.93 2.31 -10.87
C VAL A 278 9.90 3.30 -10.33
N ILE A 279 9.56 3.16 -9.06
CA ILE A 279 8.75 4.16 -8.35
C ILE A 279 9.60 4.75 -7.24
N HIS A 280 9.68 6.08 -7.18
CA HIS A 280 10.54 6.77 -6.23
C HIS A 280 9.90 8.02 -5.64
N ASP A 281 10.46 8.48 -4.55
CA ASP A 281 10.02 9.66 -3.80
C ASP A 281 11.01 10.84 -3.88
N ALA A 282 11.79 10.92 -4.95
CA ALA A 282 12.85 11.93 -5.06
C ALA A 282 12.33 13.38 -5.16
N ASN A 283 11.04 13.56 -5.55
CA ASN A 283 10.44 14.87 -5.84
C ASN A 283 11.14 15.58 -7.03
N ASN A 284 10.54 16.63 -7.53
CA ASN A 284 11.13 17.47 -8.59
C ASN A 284 11.10 18.97 -8.23
N SER A 285 10.35 19.35 -7.21
CA SER A 285 10.18 20.74 -6.77
C SER A 285 11.02 21.07 -5.53
N HIS A 286 11.62 20.08 -4.90
CA HIS A 286 12.47 20.28 -3.73
C HIS A 286 13.89 20.63 -4.15
N PRO A 287 14.58 21.56 -3.46
CA PRO A 287 15.99 21.92 -3.78
C PRO A 287 16.94 20.71 -3.82
N ASP A 288 16.65 19.69 -3.02
CA ASP A 288 17.47 18.47 -2.94
C ASP A 288 17.08 17.38 -3.93
N SER A 289 16.14 17.61 -4.86
CA SER A 289 15.64 16.59 -5.78
C SER A 289 16.76 15.93 -6.60
N SER A 290 17.70 16.73 -7.12
CA SER A 290 18.84 16.22 -7.86
C SER A 290 19.78 15.38 -6.99
N ARG A 291 19.95 15.73 -5.73
CA ARG A 291 20.75 14.96 -4.76
C ARG A 291 20.10 13.65 -4.41
N ARG A 292 18.79 13.58 -4.38
CA ARG A 292 18.02 12.37 -4.12
C ARG A 292 18.00 11.45 -5.35
N LEU A 293 17.69 11.99 -6.53
CA LEU A 293 17.54 11.20 -7.76
C LEU A 293 18.88 10.83 -8.41
N GLY A 294 19.86 11.71 -8.39
CA GLY A 294 21.11 11.53 -9.11
C GLY A 294 21.85 10.23 -8.82
N PRO A 295 22.12 9.88 -7.53
CA PRO A 295 22.77 8.64 -7.18
C PRO A 295 21.98 7.39 -7.58
N LEU A 296 20.66 7.41 -7.42
CA LEU A 296 19.77 6.32 -7.86
C LEU A 296 19.83 6.16 -9.38
N ALA A 297 19.71 7.26 -10.13
CA ALA A 297 19.77 7.26 -11.60
C ALA A 297 21.11 6.74 -12.10
N GLN A 298 22.21 7.18 -11.51
CA GLN A 298 23.54 6.68 -11.86
C GLN A 298 23.66 5.18 -11.59
N THR A 299 23.17 4.70 -10.47
CA THR A 299 23.18 3.25 -10.14
C THR A 299 22.35 2.45 -11.14
N LEU A 300 21.13 2.91 -11.45
CA LEU A 300 20.26 2.23 -12.42
C LEU A 300 20.87 2.18 -13.83
N THR A 301 21.53 3.26 -14.26
CA THR A 301 22.25 3.27 -15.55
C THR A 301 23.35 2.19 -15.60
N MET A 302 23.99 1.91 -14.47
CA MET A 302 25.06 0.89 -14.38
C MET A 302 24.51 -0.55 -14.29
N GLU A 303 23.47 -0.75 -13.48
CA GLU A 303 22.97 -2.08 -13.11
C GLU A 303 21.80 -2.57 -13.98
N ALA A 304 21.07 -1.64 -14.60
CA ALA A 304 19.93 -1.89 -15.48
C ALA A 304 19.99 -0.97 -16.73
N PRO A 305 21.01 -1.13 -17.59
CA PRO A 305 21.28 -0.20 -18.69
C PRO A 305 20.16 -0.11 -19.74
N ASP A 306 19.31 -1.12 -19.83
CA ASP A 306 18.18 -1.15 -20.76
C ASP A 306 16.95 -0.41 -20.21
N LEU A 307 17.00 0.07 -18.94
CA LEU A 307 15.92 0.81 -18.31
C LEU A 307 15.98 2.29 -18.70
N ASP A 308 14.97 2.76 -19.43
CA ASP A 308 14.77 4.19 -19.66
C ASP A 308 14.10 4.83 -18.43
N LEU A 309 14.89 5.42 -17.56
CA LEU A 309 14.40 6.01 -16.31
C LEU A 309 13.40 7.16 -16.56
N LEU A 310 13.46 7.86 -17.69
CA LEU A 310 12.51 8.93 -18.01
C LEU A 310 11.13 8.37 -18.38
N ALA A 311 11.11 7.28 -19.13
CA ALA A 311 9.86 6.66 -19.58
C ALA A 311 9.35 5.55 -18.62
N GLN A 312 10.25 4.95 -17.85
CA GLN A 312 9.95 3.78 -17.01
C GLN A 312 10.10 4.09 -15.51
N SER A 313 9.79 5.33 -15.11
CA SER A 313 9.71 5.66 -13.69
C SER A 313 8.49 6.50 -13.35
N PHE A 314 8.17 6.51 -12.07
CA PHE A 314 7.10 7.33 -11.49
C PHE A 314 7.62 8.06 -10.25
N ASN A 315 7.51 9.36 -10.27
CA ASN A 315 7.91 10.25 -9.19
C ASN A 315 6.67 10.64 -8.37
N THR A 316 6.39 9.92 -7.31
CA THR A 316 5.17 10.07 -6.54
C THR A 316 4.99 11.48 -5.94
N PRO A 317 6.02 12.10 -5.32
CA PRO A 317 5.85 13.44 -4.78
C PRO A 317 5.58 14.52 -5.83
N ALA A 318 5.95 14.30 -7.09
CA ALA A 318 5.63 15.25 -8.16
C ALA A 318 4.13 15.40 -8.39
N LEU A 319 3.36 14.36 -8.09
CA LEU A 319 1.89 14.36 -8.21
C LEU A 319 1.18 14.54 -6.87
N LEU A 320 1.64 13.84 -5.84
CA LEU A 320 0.94 13.75 -4.56
C LEU A 320 1.57 14.62 -3.46
N GLY A 321 2.72 15.25 -3.73
CA GLY A 321 3.51 15.93 -2.71
C GLY A 321 4.25 14.95 -1.76
N GLU A 322 4.98 15.50 -0.82
CA GLU A 322 5.71 14.72 0.20
C GLU A 322 4.71 14.13 1.19
N MET A 323 4.59 12.82 1.24
CA MET A 323 3.58 12.10 2.01
C MET A 323 4.06 11.62 3.39
N GLY A 324 5.25 12.05 3.83
CA GLY A 324 5.79 11.67 5.13
C GLY A 324 5.80 10.16 5.35
N ALA A 325 5.33 9.71 6.52
CA ALA A 325 5.27 8.28 6.86
C ALA A 325 4.39 7.43 5.90
N GLY A 326 3.54 8.07 5.10
CA GLY A 326 2.72 7.42 4.07
C GLY A 326 3.46 7.07 2.79
N SER A 327 4.65 7.65 2.53
CA SER A 327 5.34 7.58 1.23
C SER A 327 5.65 6.16 0.79
N ALA A 328 6.34 5.38 1.63
CA ALA A 328 6.85 4.07 1.24
C ALA A 328 5.75 3.10 0.82
N LEU A 329 4.69 2.94 1.64
CA LEU A 329 3.62 2.00 1.31
C LEU A 329 2.73 2.50 0.17
N THR A 330 2.59 3.81 -0.03
CA THR A 330 1.93 4.34 -1.23
C THR A 330 2.71 3.95 -2.49
N ASN A 331 4.02 4.12 -2.47
CA ASN A 331 4.87 3.71 -3.60
C ASN A 331 4.79 2.20 -3.85
N VAL A 332 4.73 1.39 -2.79
CA VAL A 332 4.53 -0.06 -2.91
C VAL A 332 3.16 -0.37 -3.51
N ALA A 333 2.08 0.32 -3.09
CA ALA A 333 0.74 0.12 -3.65
C ALA A 333 0.69 0.44 -5.16
N LEU A 334 1.32 1.54 -5.58
CA LEU A 334 1.47 1.88 -7.00
C LEU A 334 2.28 0.81 -7.76
N ALA A 335 3.37 0.32 -7.15
CA ALA A 335 4.19 -0.74 -7.73
C ALA A 335 3.43 -2.06 -7.90
N ILE A 336 2.56 -2.41 -6.96
CA ILE A 336 1.68 -3.58 -7.08
C ILE A 336 0.74 -3.42 -8.28
N GLY A 337 0.15 -2.23 -8.45
CA GLY A 337 -0.69 -1.92 -9.61
C GLY A 337 0.07 -2.12 -10.92
N TYR A 338 1.24 -1.53 -11.02
CA TYR A 338 2.06 -1.65 -12.22
C TYR A 338 2.49 -3.11 -12.49
N ALA A 339 3.01 -3.80 -11.48
CA ALA A 339 3.43 -5.19 -11.62
C ALA A 339 2.27 -6.12 -12.03
N ASN A 340 1.07 -5.91 -11.44
CA ASN A 340 -0.12 -6.72 -11.73
C ASN A 340 -0.56 -6.61 -13.19
N HIS A 341 -0.55 -5.41 -13.75
CA HIS A 341 -1.11 -5.12 -15.06
C HIS A 341 -0.09 -5.20 -16.20
N PHE A 342 1.19 -4.92 -15.94
CA PHE A 342 2.23 -4.92 -16.96
C PHE A 342 3.18 -6.12 -16.91
N GLY A 343 3.11 -6.95 -15.87
CA GLY A 343 3.95 -8.13 -15.73
C GLY A 343 5.43 -7.83 -15.55
N LYS A 344 5.77 -6.65 -15.02
CA LYS A 344 7.14 -6.20 -14.82
C LYS A 344 7.52 -6.23 -13.34
N HIS A 345 8.80 -6.51 -13.08
CA HIS A 345 9.38 -6.27 -11.76
C HIS A 345 9.54 -4.77 -11.54
N VAL A 346 9.10 -4.28 -10.39
CA VAL A 346 9.13 -2.87 -10.05
C VAL A 346 10.01 -2.67 -8.83
N VAL A 347 10.97 -1.77 -8.92
CA VAL A 347 11.73 -1.30 -7.76
C VAL A 347 11.00 -0.10 -7.16
N VAL A 348 10.75 -0.15 -5.86
CA VAL A 348 10.34 1.01 -5.06
C VAL A 348 11.54 1.51 -4.31
N ALA A 349 11.92 2.77 -4.55
CA ALA A 349 13.10 3.40 -4.01
C ALA A 349 12.74 4.54 -3.04
N GLY A 350 13.17 4.43 -1.79
CA GLY A 350 13.12 5.49 -0.78
C GLY A 350 14.39 6.33 -0.86
N THR A 351 14.26 7.55 -1.36
CA THR A 351 15.38 8.47 -1.63
C THR A 351 15.48 9.63 -0.65
N THR A 352 14.51 9.77 0.24
CA THR A 352 14.40 10.92 1.15
C THR A 352 15.45 10.94 2.25
N ASP A 353 15.99 9.78 2.63
CA ASP A 353 17.12 9.69 3.55
C ASP A 353 18.41 9.43 2.76
N PRO A 354 19.26 10.46 2.56
CA PRO A 354 20.49 10.30 1.80
C PRO A 354 21.54 9.39 2.46
N GLU A 355 21.41 9.17 3.77
CA GLU A 355 22.32 8.29 4.53
C GLU A 355 21.89 6.83 4.52
N GLN A 356 20.65 6.55 4.09
CA GLN A 356 20.03 5.24 4.15
C GLN A 356 19.17 4.95 2.92
N PRO A 357 19.77 4.82 1.72
CA PRO A 357 19.04 4.38 0.55
C PRO A 357 18.32 3.06 0.83
N THR A 358 17.03 3.03 0.52
CA THR A 358 16.17 1.90 0.80
C THR A 358 15.45 1.46 -0.47
N ALA A 359 15.37 0.17 -0.73
CA ALA A 359 14.64 -0.36 -1.87
C ALA A 359 13.88 -1.65 -1.54
N VAL A 360 12.79 -1.86 -2.25
CA VAL A 360 12.05 -3.12 -2.25
C VAL A 360 11.66 -3.46 -3.68
N VAL A 361 11.67 -4.75 -4.02
CA VAL A 361 11.19 -5.24 -5.31
C VAL A 361 9.78 -5.80 -5.16
N VAL A 362 8.91 -5.35 -6.04
CA VAL A 362 7.57 -5.89 -6.24
C VAL A 362 7.56 -6.68 -7.55
N SER A 363 7.23 -7.96 -7.46
CA SER A 363 7.21 -8.88 -8.60
C SER A 363 5.78 -9.16 -9.05
N PRO A 364 5.56 -9.37 -10.36
CA PRO A 364 4.24 -9.62 -10.90
C PRO A 364 3.65 -10.94 -10.39
N PRO A 365 2.31 -11.09 -10.40
CA PRO A 365 1.65 -12.35 -10.15
C PRO A 365 1.87 -13.33 -11.31
N ALA A 366 1.61 -14.62 -11.07
CA ALA A 366 1.72 -15.63 -12.11
C ALA A 366 0.75 -15.38 -13.31
N VAL A 367 -0.36 -14.72 -13.05
CA VAL A 367 -1.35 -14.34 -14.08
C VAL A 367 -1.46 -12.82 -14.09
N VAL A 368 -0.87 -12.21 -15.08
CA VAL A 368 -0.96 -10.77 -15.36
C VAL A 368 -2.36 -10.42 -15.86
N ARG A 369 -2.88 -9.27 -15.46
CA ARG A 369 -4.18 -8.76 -15.93
C ARG A 369 -3.95 -7.48 -16.73
N PRO A 370 -3.80 -7.58 -18.06
CA PRO A 370 -3.60 -6.39 -18.90
C PRO A 370 -4.71 -5.35 -18.68
N ILE A 371 -4.32 -4.09 -18.66
CA ILE A 371 -5.28 -2.99 -18.59
C ILE A 371 -5.99 -2.90 -19.94
N ASP A 372 -7.31 -2.79 -19.87
CA ASP A 372 -8.09 -2.24 -20.96
C ASP A 372 -8.30 -0.73 -20.65
N PRO A 373 -7.60 0.18 -21.35
CA PRO A 373 -7.68 1.60 -21.08
C PRO A 373 -9.06 2.19 -21.40
N ASP A 374 -9.85 1.50 -22.21
CA ASP A 374 -11.18 1.94 -22.62
C ASP A 374 -12.30 1.27 -21.78
N LYS A 375 -11.92 0.41 -20.85
CA LYS A 375 -12.87 -0.22 -19.96
C LYS A 375 -13.60 0.83 -19.10
N PRO A 376 -14.93 0.86 -19.11
CA PRO A 376 -15.68 1.71 -18.22
C PRO A 376 -15.51 1.25 -16.76
N TRP A 377 -15.17 2.18 -15.89
CA TRP A 377 -15.08 1.95 -14.45
C TRP A 377 -16.26 2.61 -13.76
N PHE A 378 -17.06 1.83 -13.07
CA PHE A 378 -18.24 2.31 -12.38
C PHE A 378 -17.93 2.65 -10.93
N ARG A 379 -18.66 3.61 -10.40
CA ARG A 379 -18.60 3.95 -8.99
C ARG A 379 -19.06 2.80 -8.11
N ALA A 380 -18.34 2.54 -7.02
CA ALA A 380 -18.55 1.36 -6.18
C ALA A 380 -19.89 1.36 -5.43
N ARG A 381 -20.53 2.53 -5.24
CA ARG A 381 -21.71 2.65 -4.36
C ARG A 381 -22.98 3.17 -5.05
N SER A 382 -22.96 3.45 -6.31
CA SER A 382 -24.07 4.15 -6.96
C SER A 382 -24.82 3.37 -8.02
N MET A 383 -24.39 2.16 -8.33
CA MET A 383 -25.00 1.32 -9.37
C MET A 383 -25.04 -0.15 -8.97
N ALA A 384 -25.96 -0.92 -9.57
CA ALA A 384 -26.06 -2.36 -9.37
C ALA A 384 -24.77 -3.13 -9.77
N ASP A 385 -23.92 -2.46 -10.53
CA ASP A 385 -22.65 -2.99 -11.05
C ASP A 385 -21.43 -2.44 -10.26
N ALA A 386 -21.59 -2.18 -8.96
CA ALA A 386 -20.58 -1.59 -8.13
C ALA A 386 -19.35 -2.50 -7.91
N TYR A 387 -18.17 -1.90 -7.95
CA TYR A 387 -16.93 -2.55 -7.54
C TYR A 387 -16.70 -2.39 -6.04
N LEU A 388 -15.99 -3.35 -5.45
CA LEU A 388 -15.52 -3.16 -4.09
C LEU A 388 -14.54 -1.98 -4.02
N PRO A 389 -14.61 -1.13 -2.98
CA PRO A 389 -13.69 -0.01 -2.82
C PRO A 389 -12.25 -0.44 -2.54
N TRP A 390 -12.01 -1.70 -2.22
CA TRP A 390 -10.68 -2.27 -2.08
C TRP A 390 -10.36 -3.27 -3.18
N TRP A 391 -9.10 -3.57 -3.36
CA TRP A 391 -8.65 -4.52 -4.37
C TRP A 391 -8.30 -5.87 -3.74
N GLY A 392 -8.75 -6.96 -4.32
CA GLY A 392 -8.47 -8.31 -3.85
C GLY A 392 -9.70 -9.21 -3.81
N LEU A 393 -10.18 -9.59 -4.98
CA LEU A 393 -11.33 -10.49 -5.14
C LEU A 393 -10.99 -11.91 -4.69
N ARG A 394 -11.90 -12.54 -3.96
CA ARG A 394 -11.82 -13.96 -3.59
C ARG A 394 -12.33 -14.84 -4.73
N ASP A 395 -11.59 -15.89 -5.06
CA ASP A 395 -12.01 -16.88 -6.06
C ASP A 395 -12.93 -17.96 -5.47
N ASP A 396 -12.90 -18.14 -4.15
CA ASP A 396 -13.68 -19.16 -3.42
C ASP A 396 -15.04 -18.67 -2.93
N ALA A 397 -15.45 -17.47 -3.33
CA ALA A 397 -16.73 -16.88 -3.00
C ALA A 397 -17.39 -16.27 -4.26
N PRO A 398 -18.71 -16.33 -4.38
CA PRO A 398 -19.42 -15.71 -5.50
C PRO A 398 -19.15 -14.21 -5.60
N ARG A 399 -19.00 -13.69 -6.82
CA ARG A 399 -18.67 -12.27 -7.04
C ARG A 399 -19.67 -11.30 -6.44
N TYR A 400 -20.97 -11.59 -6.58
CA TYR A 400 -22.04 -10.75 -6.04
C TYR A 400 -22.01 -10.63 -4.50
N ILE A 401 -21.47 -11.63 -3.82
CA ILE A 401 -21.28 -11.57 -2.35
C ILE A 401 -20.18 -10.58 -1.97
N GLN A 402 -19.29 -10.27 -2.90
CA GLN A 402 -18.15 -9.39 -2.67
C GLN A 402 -18.39 -7.97 -3.22
N GLY A 403 -19.63 -7.64 -3.60
CA GLY A 403 -19.99 -6.34 -4.15
C GLY A 403 -19.49 -6.07 -5.56
N TYR A 404 -18.97 -7.10 -6.25
CA TYR A 404 -18.68 -7.00 -7.67
C TYR A 404 -19.92 -7.42 -8.45
N SER A 405 -20.34 -6.59 -9.33
CA SER A 405 -21.26 -6.98 -10.38
C SER A 405 -20.51 -7.62 -11.55
N LYS A 406 -21.30 -8.16 -12.44
CA LYS A 406 -20.86 -8.96 -13.59
C LYS A 406 -19.83 -8.30 -14.49
#